data_1dc8b962f0397fbad88e5728fd4e4556
#
_entry.id   1dc8b962f0397fbad88e5728fd4e4556
#
_cell.length_a   1.000
_cell.length_b   1.000
_cell.length_c   1.000
_cell.angle_alpha   90.00
_cell.angle_beta   90.00
_cell.angle_gamma   90.00
#
_symmetry.space_group_name_H-M   'P 1'
#
loop_
_entity.id
_entity.type
_entity.pdbx_description
1 polymer ?
#
loop_
_entity_poly.entity_id
_entity_poly.type
_entity_poly.pdbx_seq_one_letter_code
_entity_poly.pdbx_strand_id
1 'polypeptide(L)'
;MNLKERKAIIAGNWKLNKRVAEIPAFTQELQANLPAERCCDVVICAPYPLIAALETAGQGCHLGVGAQDVSEHQHGAFTGEVSAEQLSDLGAQYCIVGHSERRSYHGETDLQVNAKTKILLDNSITPIICVGESLAQREHDLTETYVAYQVAAAFSGLTAEQAMHCVIAYEPLWAIGTGNTATSAQAQEVCASIRATLGKLYDLETAQAISILYGGSMNAGNAAELLAQPDIDGGLIGGASLKPVDFSKIVAATAQGACE
;
A
#
# COMPACT_ATOMS: atom_id res chain seq x y z
N MET A 1 9.86 10.84 -7.82
CA MET A 1 9.44 10.85 -6.38
C MET A 1 9.89 12.14 -5.72
N ASN A 2 9.06 12.80 -4.91
CA ASN A 2 9.42 14.03 -4.19
C ASN A 2 9.50 13.77 -2.68
N LEU A 3 10.65 13.32 -2.20
CA LEU A 3 10.88 12.94 -0.79
C LEU A 3 10.96 14.14 0.18
N LYS A 4 10.96 15.38 -0.31
CA LYS A 4 10.90 16.57 0.56
C LYS A 4 9.47 16.82 1.07
N GLU A 5 8.48 16.33 0.35
CA GLU A 5 7.06 16.53 0.66
C GLU A 5 6.35 15.22 1.02
N ARG A 6 6.85 14.07 0.52
CA ARG A 6 6.19 12.78 0.66
C ARG A 6 7.13 11.71 1.19
N LYS A 7 6.57 10.79 1.96
CA LYS A 7 7.28 9.64 2.48
C LYS A 7 7.32 8.52 1.44
N ALA A 8 8.50 8.00 1.15
CA ALA A 8 8.60 6.79 0.34
C ALA A 8 8.21 5.56 1.16
N ILE A 9 7.44 4.63 0.55
CA ILE A 9 6.99 3.42 1.23
C ILE A 9 7.13 2.22 0.29
N ILE A 10 7.85 1.21 0.72
CA ILE A 10 7.92 -0.09 0.05
C ILE A 10 7.20 -1.11 0.93
N ALA A 11 5.95 -1.40 0.57
CA ALA A 11 5.06 -2.29 1.31
C ALA A 11 4.95 -3.64 0.61
N GLY A 12 5.28 -4.72 1.31
CA GLY A 12 5.09 -6.09 0.84
C GLY A 12 3.70 -6.61 1.23
N ASN A 13 2.88 -6.93 0.27
CA ASN A 13 1.64 -7.66 0.48
C ASN A 13 1.90 -9.17 0.33
N TRP A 14 1.98 -9.88 1.43
CA TRP A 14 2.23 -11.33 1.41
C TRP A 14 1.05 -12.15 0.90
N LYS A 15 -0.12 -11.55 0.84
CA LYS A 15 -1.35 -12.25 0.49
C LYS A 15 -1.50 -13.52 1.37
N LEU A 16 -2.03 -14.62 0.85
CA LEU A 16 -2.21 -15.88 1.58
C LEU A 16 -0.92 -16.73 1.52
N ASN A 17 0.19 -16.21 2.03
CA ASN A 17 1.47 -16.90 2.05
C ASN A 17 2.14 -16.80 3.42
N LYS A 18 3.18 -17.62 3.61
CA LYS A 18 4.01 -17.71 4.80
C LYS A 18 3.31 -18.36 6.01
N ARG A 19 4.13 -18.82 6.92
CA ARG A 19 3.74 -19.40 8.21
C ARG A 19 4.61 -18.79 9.30
N VAL A 20 4.15 -18.81 10.54
CA VAL A 20 4.87 -18.26 11.70
C VAL A 20 6.32 -18.77 11.77
N ALA A 21 6.53 -20.06 11.52
CA ALA A 21 7.86 -20.66 11.57
C ALA A 21 8.87 -20.14 10.52
N GLU A 22 8.39 -19.47 9.46
CA GLU A 22 9.25 -18.91 8.40
C GLU A 22 9.71 -17.49 8.70
N ILE A 23 9.06 -16.80 9.65
CA ILE A 23 9.29 -15.38 9.93
C ILE A 23 10.72 -15.11 10.42
N PRO A 24 11.30 -15.86 11.39
CA PRO A 24 12.65 -15.57 11.87
C PRO A 24 13.71 -15.62 10.76
N ALA A 25 13.65 -16.64 9.90
CA ALA A 25 14.57 -16.76 8.78
C ALA A 25 14.37 -15.64 7.74
N PHE A 26 13.11 -15.27 7.43
CA PHE A 26 12.79 -14.19 6.52
C PHE A 26 13.32 -12.86 7.03
N THR A 27 13.05 -12.48 8.28
CA THR A 27 13.47 -11.20 8.86
C THR A 27 14.98 -11.10 9.01
N GLN A 28 15.65 -12.19 9.39
CA GLN A 28 17.12 -12.25 9.45
C GLN A 28 17.75 -12.03 8.06
N GLU A 29 17.25 -12.71 7.04
CA GLU A 29 17.75 -12.56 5.67
C GLU A 29 17.42 -11.18 5.11
N LEU A 30 16.23 -10.64 5.40
CA LEU A 30 15.86 -9.28 5.00
C LEU A 30 16.82 -8.26 5.63
N GLN A 31 17.04 -8.33 6.94
CA GLN A 31 17.96 -7.44 7.66
C GLN A 31 19.37 -7.46 7.10
N ALA A 32 19.87 -8.65 6.75
CA ALA A 32 21.19 -8.81 6.17
C ALA A 32 21.37 -8.19 4.77
N ASN A 33 20.26 -7.99 4.04
CA ASN A 33 20.27 -7.49 2.67
C ASN A 33 19.71 -6.05 2.52
N LEU A 34 19.05 -5.50 3.55
CA LEU A 34 18.58 -4.13 3.51
C LEU A 34 19.75 -3.14 3.48
N PRO A 35 19.66 -2.03 2.72
CA PRO A 35 20.67 -0.98 2.78
C PRO A 35 20.76 -0.38 4.18
N ALA A 36 21.99 -0.02 4.60
CA ALA A 36 22.24 0.56 5.92
C ALA A 36 21.53 1.93 6.08
N GLU A 37 21.54 2.74 5.03
CA GLU A 37 20.77 3.98 4.94
C GLU A 37 19.58 3.78 4.03
N ARG A 38 18.40 4.17 4.50
CA ARG A 38 17.13 4.01 3.79
C ARG A 38 16.35 5.32 3.78
N CYS A 39 15.85 5.66 2.61
CA CYS A 39 15.01 6.84 2.40
C CYS A 39 13.51 6.48 2.37
N CYS A 40 13.12 5.28 2.83
CA CYS A 40 11.74 4.80 2.79
C CYS A 40 11.37 3.97 4.01
N ASP A 41 10.08 3.90 4.30
CA ASP A 41 9.53 2.86 5.15
C ASP A 41 9.53 1.52 4.43
N VAL A 42 9.97 0.49 5.13
CA VAL A 42 9.89 -0.90 4.68
C VAL A 42 8.80 -1.59 5.48
N VAL A 43 7.73 -2.00 4.83
CA VAL A 43 6.53 -2.53 5.48
C VAL A 43 6.23 -3.94 4.97
N ILE A 44 5.75 -4.81 5.85
CA ILE A 44 5.16 -6.10 5.45
C ILE A 44 3.72 -6.18 5.94
N CYS A 45 2.78 -6.25 5.01
CA CYS A 45 1.38 -6.53 5.28
C CYS A 45 1.14 -8.04 5.18
N ALA A 46 0.80 -8.66 6.31
CA ALA A 46 0.70 -10.11 6.45
C ALA A 46 -0.71 -10.55 6.89
N PRO A 47 -1.05 -11.84 6.68
CA PRO A 47 -2.23 -12.45 7.32
C PRO A 47 -2.20 -12.25 8.83
N TYR A 48 -3.37 -12.06 9.45
CA TYR A 48 -3.51 -11.78 10.88
C TYR A 48 -2.68 -12.66 11.82
N PRO A 49 -2.62 -14.02 11.63
CA PRO A 49 -1.84 -14.90 12.53
C PRO A 49 -0.34 -14.62 12.53
N LEU A 50 0.18 -13.83 11.57
CA LEU A 50 1.61 -13.58 11.40
C LEU A 50 2.04 -12.23 11.98
N ILE A 51 1.11 -11.31 12.26
CA ILE A 51 1.39 -9.91 12.62
C ILE A 51 2.26 -9.83 13.89
N ALA A 52 1.85 -10.44 14.99
CA ALA A 52 2.60 -10.40 16.25
C ALA A 52 4.01 -10.99 16.14
N ALA A 53 4.16 -12.06 15.35
CA ALA A 53 5.47 -12.66 15.13
C ALA A 53 6.38 -11.78 14.26
N LEU A 54 5.80 -11.10 13.26
CA LEU A 54 6.51 -10.13 12.41
C LEU A 54 6.92 -8.90 13.21
N GLU A 55 6.04 -8.37 14.06
CA GLU A 55 6.33 -7.23 14.93
C GLU A 55 7.54 -7.55 15.79
N THR A 56 7.52 -8.66 16.50
CA THR A 56 8.62 -9.08 17.36
C THR A 56 9.92 -9.31 16.59
N ALA A 57 9.88 -10.04 15.47
CA ALA A 57 11.07 -10.38 14.69
C ALA A 57 11.61 -9.21 13.84
N GLY A 58 10.76 -8.25 13.50
CA GLY A 58 11.08 -7.10 12.66
C GLY A 58 11.76 -5.93 13.38
N GLN A 59 11.74 -5.89 14.70
CA GLN A 59 12.30 -4.79 15.50
C GLN A 59 13.77 -4.49 15.18
N GLY A 60 14.58 -5.52 14.96
CA GLY A 60 16.01 -5.37 14.66
C GLY A 60 16.30 -4.72 13.29
N CYS A 61 15.33 -4.68 12.37
CA CYS A 61 15.49 -4.06 11.04
C CYS A 61 14.55 -2.87 10.80
N HIS A 62 13.90 -2.37 11.83
CA HIS A 62 12.90 -1.28 11.72
C HIS A 62 11.85 -1.57 10.64
N LEU A 63 11.32 -2.79 10.67
CA LEU A 63 10.28 -3.23 9.75
C LEU A 63 8.93 -2.73 10.25
N GLY A 64 8.23 -1.96 9.42
CA GLY A 64 6.82 -1.66 9.64
C GLY A 64 5.97 -2.91 9.41
N VAL A 65 4.98 -3.13 10.26
CA VAL A 65 4.08 -4.27 10.15
C VAL A 65 2.67 -3.80 9.83
N GLY A 66 2.02 -4.49 8.89
CA GLY A 66 0.66 -4.19 8.48
C GLY A 66 -0.24 -5.42 8.41
N ALA A 67 -1.54 -5.14 8.41
CA ALA A 67 -2.60 -6.10 8.10
C ALA A 67 -3.01 -6.01 6.63
N GLN A 68 -3.78 -6.99 6.16
CA GLN A 68 -4.27 -7.07 4.78
C GLN A 68 -5.76 -6.74 4.66
N ASP A 69 -6.42 -6.54 5.79
CA ASP A 69 -7.81 -6.12 5.92
C ASP A 69 -8.11 -5.72 7.37
N VAL A 70 -9.29 -5.17 7.61
CA VAL A 70 -9.84 -4.84 8.93
C VAL A 70 -11.37 -4.89 8.87
N SER A 71 -12.04 -5.10 10.00
CA SER A 71 -13.49 -4.91 10.11
C SER A 71 -13.85 -3.42 9.99
N GLU A 72 -14.99 -3.13 9.37
CA GLU A 72 -15.61 -1.81 9.43
C GLU A 72 -16.30 -1.52 10.78
N HIS A 73 -16.29 -2.49 11.69
CA HIS A 73 -16.90 -2.42 13.01
C HIS A 73 -15.85 -2.43 14.13
N GLN A 74 -16.07 -1.63 15.17
CA GLN A 74 -15.15 -1.58 16.31
C GLN A 74 -15.21 -2.85 17.16
N HIS A 75 -16.42 -3.34 17.42
CA HIS A 75 -16.70 -4.55 18.21
C HIS A 75 -18.12 -5.06 17.92
N GLY A 76 -18.43 -6.28 18.36
CA GLY A 76 -19.82 -6.80 18.29
C GLY A 76 -19.93 -8.20 17.68
N ALA A 77 -21.12 -8.52 17.17
CA ALA A 77 -21.48 -9.84 16.66
C ALA A 77 -21.04 -10.03 15.19
N PHE A 78 -19.74 -9.96 14.93
CA PHE A 78 -19.12 -10.07 13.60
C PHE A 78 -18.14 -11.23 13.61
N THR A 79 -18.66 -12.45 13.74
CA THR A 79 -17.86 -13.67 13.87
C THR A 79 -16.86 -13.82 12.71
N GLY A 80 -15.57 -13.94 13.04
CA GLY A 80 -14.48 -14.14 12.07
C GLY A 80 -13.79 -12.85 11.63
N GLU A 81 -14.29 -11.66 12.01
CA GLU A 81 -13.64 -10.38 11.71
C GLU A 81 -12.60 -9.99 12.77
N VAL A 82 -11.72 -9.09 12.40
CA VAL A 82 -10.66 -8.53 13.25
C VAL A 82 -10.82 -7.00 13.27
N SER A 83 -10.94 -6.41 14.47
CA SER A 83 -11.10 -4.97 14.64
C SER A 83 -9.79 -4.21 14.54
N ALA A 84 -9.88 -2.89 14.32
CA ALA A 84 -8.70 -2.02 14.30
C ALA A 84 -7.99 -1.97 15.66
N GLU A 85 -8.73 -2.02 16.78
CA GLU A 85 -8.15 -2.13 18.14
C GLU A 85 -7.30 -3.39 18.30
N GLN A 86 -7.82 -4.54 17.85
CA GLN A 86 -7.06 -5.81 17.88
C GLN A 86 -5.80 -5.75 17.01
N LEU A 87 -5.85 -5.07 15.85
CA LEU A 87 -4.68 -4.85 15.01
C LEU A 87 -3.64 -3.94 15.69
N SER A 88 -4.09 -2.88 16.36
CA SER A 88 -3.23 -1.99 17.13
C SER A 88 -2.54 -2.74 18.27
N ASP A 89 -3.26 -3.59 19.02
CA ASP A 89 -2.71 -4.44 20.08
C ASP A 89 -1.64 -5.41 19.57
N LEU A 90 -1.73 -5.85 18.31
CA LEU A 90 -0.73 -6.69 17.65
C LEU A 90 0.47 -5.90 17.10
N GLY A 91 0.49 -4.57 17.25
CA GLY A 91 1.54 -3.70 16.75
C GLY A 91 1.45 -3.35 15.26
N ALA A 92 0.29 -3.56 14.63
CA ALA A 92 0.10 -3.15 13.23
C ALA A 92 0.09 -1.63 13.09
N GLN A 93 0.93 -1.12 12.21
CA GLN A 93 1.10 0.31 11.91
C GLN A 93 0.41 0.68 10.58
N TYR A 94 0.17 -0.30 9.72
CA TYR A 94 -0.44 -0.16 8.41
C TYR A 94 -1.56 -1.18 8.22
N CYS A 95 -2.51 -0.87 7.34
CA CYS A 95 -3.51 -1.85 6.92
C CYS A 95 -3.94 -1.60 5.48
N ILE A 96 -3.89 -2.64 4.65
CA ILE A 96 -4.43 -2.60 3.29
C ILE A 96 -5.95 -2.67 3.38
N VAL A 97 -6.64 -1.79 2.62
CA VAL A 97 -8.09 -1.81 2.45
C VAL A 97 -8.46 -1.65 0.98
N GLY A 98 -9.54 -2.26 0.55
CA GLY A 98 -10.00 -2.17 -0.83
C GLY A 98 -9.12 -2.86 -1.86
N HIS A 99 -8.23 -3.78 -1.45
CA HIS A 99 -7.40 -4.54 -2.40
C HIS A 99 -8.26 -5.25 -3.44
N SER A 100 -7.79 -5.30 -4.69
CA SER A 100 -8.55 -5.88 -5.81
C SER A 100 -9.08 -7.30 -5.55
N GLU A 101 -8.32 -8.14 -4.86
CA GLU A 101 -8.75 -9.49 -4.47
C GLU A 101 -9.92 -9.45 -3.48
N ARG A 102 -9.95 -8.49 -2.54
CA ARG A 102 -11.07 -8.35 -1.61
C ARG A 102 -12.31 -7.83 -2.30
N ARG A 103 -12.17 -6.86 -3.19
CA ARG A 103 -13.28 -6.37 -4.03
C ARG A 103 -13.87 -7.50 -4.88
N SER A 104 -13.01 -8.31 -5.51
CA SER A 104 -13.43 -9.37 -6.44
C SER A 104 -13.97 -10.62 -5.73
N TYR A 105 -13.32 -11.07 -4.64
CA TYR A 105 -13.65 -12.35 -4.01
C TYR A 105 -14.56 -12.23 -2.78
N HIS A 106 -14.57 -11.06 -2.14
CA HIS A 106 -15.33 -10.82 -0.91
C HIS A 106 -16.40 -9.74 -1.10
N GLY A 107 -16.50 -9.12 -2.28
CA GLY A 107 -17.50 -8.09 -2.57
C GLY A 107 -17.27 -6.78 -1.82
N GLU A 108 -16.03 -6.48 -1.41
CA GLU A 108 -15.71 -5.27 -0.68
C GLU A 108 -16.05 -4.02 -1.51
N THR A 109 -16.92 -3.18 -0.99
CA THR A 109 -17.44 -1.99 -1.66
C THR A 109 -16.65 -0.74 -1.32
N ASP A 110 -16.79 0.32 -2.13
CA ASP A 110 -16.13 1.61 -1.84
C ASP A 110 -16.62 2.24 -0.53
N LEU A 111 -17.88 2.01 -0.14
CA LEU A 111 -18.41 2.47 1.15
C LEU A 111 -17.76 1.74 2.33
N GLN A 112 -17.52 0.44 2.21
CA GLN A 112 -16.81 -0.32 3.22
C GLN A 112 -15.34 0.11 3.31
N VAL A 113 -14.69 0.38 2.17
CA VAL A 113 -13.32 0.92 2.15
C VAL A 113 -13.25 2.26 2.89
N ASN A 114 -14.20 3.17 2.69
CA ASN A 114 -14.28 4.42 3.43
C ASN A 114 -14.48 4.21 4.93
N ALA A 115 -15.41 3.32 5.33
CA ALA A 115 -15.64 2.99 6.75
C ALA A 115 -14.38 2.41 7.41
N LYS A 116 -13.70 1.46 6.73
CA LYS A 116 -12.43 0.87 7.18
C LYS A 116 -11.32 1.91 7.27
N THR A 117 -11.23 2.83 6.31
CA THR A 117 -10.26 3.93 6.35
C THR A 117 -10.44 4.79 7.61
N LYS A 118 -11.66 5.17 7.94
CA LYS A 118 -11.97 5.98 9.12
C LYS A 118 -11.61 5.26 10.42
N ILE A 119 -12.03 4.00 10.55
CA ILE A 119 -11.77 3.23 11.78
C ILE A 119 -10.29 2.96 12.00
N LEU A 120 -9.49 2.80 10.93
CA LEU A 120 -8.04 2.69 11.01
C LEU A 120 -7.40 3.98 11.51
N LEU A 121 -7.80 5.13 10.96
CA LEU A 121 -7.31 6.45 11.38
C LEU A 121 -7.64 6.74 12.85
N ASP A 122 -8.85 6.38 13.31
CA ASP A 122 -9.27 6.50 14.71
C ASP A 122 -8.41 5.65 15.66
N ASN A 123 -7.77 4.59 15.14
CA ASN A 123 -6.86 3.71 15.88
C ASN A 123 -5.37 3.95 15.57
N SER A 124 -5.02 5.07 14.94
CA SER A 124 -3.65 5.46 14.59
C SER A 124 -2.93 4.44 13.68
N ILE A 125 -3.69 3.70 12.86
CA ILE A 125 -3.17 2.78 11.85
C ILE A 125 -3.27 3.47 10.48
N THR A 126 -2.17 3.53 9.75
CA THR A 126 -2.11 4.11 8.41
C THR A 126 -2.83 3.22 7.39
N PRO A 127 -3.95 3.65 6.77
CA PRO A 127 -4.60 2.88 5.72
C PRO A 127 -3.80 2.96 4.41
N ILE A 128 -3.59 1.80 3.76
CA ILE A 128 -3.12 1.69 2.37
C ILE A 128 -4.36 1.38 1.52
N ILE A 129 -4.91 2.41 0.89
CA ILE A 129 -6.17 2.36 0.17
C ILE A 129 -5.92 1.95 -1.28
N CYS A 130 -6.39 0.77 -1.67
CA CYS A 130 -6.23 0.27 -3.04
C CYS A 130 -7.34 0.78 -3.96
N VAL A 131 -6.92 1.32 -5.09
CA VAL A 131 -7.78 1.80 -6.18
C VAL A 131 -7.23 1.31 -7.52
N GLY A 132 -8.09 1.10 -8.50
CA GLY A 132 -7.62 0.68 -9.81
C GLY A 132 -8.76 0.23 -10.73
N GLU A 133 -8.50 0.27 -12.02
CA GLU A 133 -9.44 -0.05 -13.08
C GLU A 133 -9.22 -1.45 -13.65
N SER A 134 -10.30 -2.03 -14.15
CA SER A 134 -10.29 -3.25 -14.96
C SER A 134 -9.82 -2.99 -16.39
N LEU A 135 -9.48 -4.05 -17.12
CA LEU A 135 -9.14 -3.96 -18.55
C LEU A 135 -10.29 -3.32 -19.36
N ALA A 136 -11.53 -3.73 -19.10
CA ALA A 136 -12.68 -3.19 -19.81
C ALA A 136 -12.84 -1.67 -19.58
N GLN A 137 -12.62 -1.19 -18.38
CA GLN A 137 -12.66 0.26 -18.07
C GLN A 137 -11.55 1.00 -18.82
N ARG A 138 -10.34 0.42 -18.88
CA ARG A 138 -9.21 1.01 -19.60
C ARG A 138 -9.46 1.07 -21.11
N GLU A 139 -9.97 -0.01 -21.72
CA GLU A 139 -10.27 -0.08 -23.15
C GLU A 139 -11.39 0.89 -23.58
N HIS A 140 -12.20 1.37 -22.63
CA HIS A 140 -13.26 2.36 -22.87
C HIS A 140 -12.90 3.75 -22.39
N ASP A 141 -11.59 4.04 -22.13
CA ASP A 141 -11.09 5.35 -21.68
C ASP A 141 -11.75 5.83 -20.36
N LEU A 142 -12.15 4.90 -19.48
CA LEU A 142 -12.79 5.20 -18.20
C LEU A 142 -11.83 5.18 -17.00
N THR A 143 -10.53 4.94 -17.22
CA THR A 143 -9.52 4.81 -16.15
C THR A 143 -9.57 5.97 -15.17
N GLU A 144 -9.36 7.19 -15.66
CA GLU A 144 -9.31 8.39 -14.80
C GLU A 144 -10.62 8.60 -14.05
N THR A 145 -11.76 8.49 -14.75
CA THR A 145 -13.08 8.68 -14.15
C THR A 145 -13.36 7.67 -13.05
N TYR A 146 -13.04 6.40 -13.30
CA TYR A 146 -13.29 5.33 -12.33
C TYR A 146 -12.37 5.41 -11.12
N VAL A 147 -11.07 5.64 -11.34
CA VAL A 147 -10.09 5.78 -10.26
C VAL A 147 -10.38 7.04 -9.43
N ALA A 148 -10.73 8.17 -10.07
CA ALA A 148 -11.15 9.38 -9.36
C ALA A 148 -12.39 9.15 -8.49
N TYR A 149 -13.36 8.39 -8.98
CA TYR A 149 -14.53 8.00 -8.18
C TYR A 149 -14.13 7.17 -6.95
N GLN A 150 -13.26 6.16 -7.11
CA GLN A 150 -12.80 5.34 -5.98
C GLN A 150 -12.05 6.17 -4.93
N VAL A 151 -11.19 7.09 -5.37
CA VAL A 151 -10.49 8.02 -4.47
C VAL A 151 -11.49 8.90 -3.74
N ALA A 152 -12.43 9.54 -4.45
CA ALA A 152 -13.44 10.40 -3.84
C ALA A 152 -14.32 9.64 -2.83
N ALA A 153 -14.70 8.40 -3.14
CA ALA A 153 -15.47 7.56 -2.23
C ALA A 153 -14.68 7.20 -0.97
N ALA A 154 -13.42 6.75 -1.12
CA ALA A 154 -12.57 6.36 0.01
C ALA A 154 -12.27 7.52 0.96
N PHE A 155 -12.12 8.74 0.43
CA PHE A 155 -11.80 9.94 1.22
C PHE A 155 -13.04 10.73 1.66
N SER A 156 -14.25 10.25 1.35
CA SER A 156 -15.49 10.94 1.70
C SER A 156 -15.64 11.19 3.22
N GLY A 157 -15.75 12.46 3.61
CA GLY A 157 -15.92 12.88 4.99
C GLY A 157 -14.66 12.85 5.85
N LEU A 158 -13.45 12.63 5.28
CA LEU A 158 -12.19 12.85 5.96
C LEU A 158 -11.81 14.33 5.92
N THR A 159 -11.20 14.82 6.99
CA THR A 159 -10.55 16.14 7.01
C THR A 159 -9.22 16.10 6.23
N ALA A 160 -8.67 17.25 5.85
CA ALA A 160 -7.35 17.32 5.21
C ALA A 160 -6.25 16.69 6.09
N GLU A 161 -6.29 16.94 7.40
CA GLU A 161 -5.36 16.34 8.37
C GLU A 161 -5.46 14.80 8.37
N GLN A 162 -6.68 14.25 8.40
CA GLN A 162 -6.89 12.79 8.31
C GLN A 162 -6.42 12.23 6.97
N ALA A 163 -6.67 12.92 5.87
CA ALA A 163 -6.26 12.51 4.54
C ALA A 163 -4.73 12.38 4.41
N MET A 164 -3.96 13.29 5.01
CA MET A 164 -2.49 13.25 5.00
C MET A 164 -1.90 12.01 5.71
N HIS A 165 -2.67 11.32 6.55
CA HIS A 165 -2.27 10.05 7.18
C HIS A 165 -2.64 8.82 6.34
N CYS A 166 -3.24 9.00 5.17
CA CYS A 166 -3.56 7.91 4.25
C CYS A 166 -2.46 7.70 3.21
N VAL A 167 -2.41 6.47 2.69
CA VAL A 167 -1.58 6.08 1.55
C VAL A 167 -2.50 5.51 0.49
N ILE A 168 -2.28 5.83 -0.79
CA ILE A 168 -3.02 5.22 -1.90
C ILE A 168 -2.13 4.22 -2.62
N ALA A 169 -2.67 3.06 -2.99
CA ALA A 169 -2.01 2.10 -3.86
C ALA A 169 -2.80 1.96 -5.17
N TYR A 170 -2.19 2.36 -6.28
CA TYR A 170 -2.79 2.18 -7.60
C TYR A 170 -2.54 0.78 -8.12
N GLU A 171 -3.58 0.03 -8.34
CA GLU A 171 -3.58 -1.33 -8.86
C GLU A 171 -4.16 -1.37 -10.28
N PRO A 172 -3.35 -1.37 -11.36
CA PRO A 172 -3.86 -1.68 -12.70
C PRO A 172 -4.29 -3.15 -12.75
N LEU A 173 -5.61 -3.44 -12.57
CA LEU A 173 -6.09 -4.83 -12.42
C LEU A 173 -5.75 -5.69 -13.63
N TRP A 174 -5.67 -5.09 -14.81
CA TRP A 174 -5.30 -5.73 -16.07
C TRP A 174 -3.82 -6.16 -16.14
N ALA A 175 -2.98 -5.65 -15.23
CA ALA A 175 -1.55 -5.95 -15.14
C ALA A 175 -1.18 -6.79 -13.90
N ILE A 176 -2.17 -7.19 -13.06
CA ILE A 176 -1.91 -7.98 -11.85
C ILE A 176 -2.08 -9.46 -12.17
N GLY A 177 -0.98 -10.24 -12.06
CA GLY A 177 -1.03 -11.69 -12.24
C GLY A 177 -1.28 -12.17 -13.67
N THR A 178 -1.36 -11.28 -14.65
CA THR A 178 -1.65 -11.61 -16.05
C THR A 178 -0.41 -11.83 -16.91
N GLY A 179 0.77 -11.50 -16.40
CA GLY A 179 2.02 -11.42 -17.17
C GLY A 179 2.19 -10.10 -17.94
N ASN A 180 1.16 -9.27 -18.02
CA ASN A 180 1.27 -7.91 -18.55
C ASN A 180 1.80 -6.98 -17.46
N THR A 181 2.56 -5.96 -17.84
CA THR A 181 3.06 -4.94 -16.93
C THR A 181 2.68 -3.57 -17.49
N ALA A 182 2.12 -2.70 -16.67
CA ALA A 182 2.00 -1.31 -17.08
C ALA A 182 3.39 -0.71 -17.29
N THR A 183 3.56 0.10 -18.32
CA THR A 183 4.78 0.90 -18.46
C THR A 183 4.87 1.92 -17.33
N SER A 184 6.08 2.41 -17.03
CA SER A 184 6.29 3.47 -16.04
C SER A 184 5.50 4.75 -16.39
N ALA A 185 5.39 5.07 -17.67
CA ALA A 185 4.58 6.22 -18.15
C ALA A 185 3.08 6.01 -17.89
N GLN A 186 2.54 4.81 -18.14
CA GLN A 186 1.13 4.49 -17.85
C GLN A 186 0.84 4.52 -16.34
N ALA A 187 1.75 4.01 -15.52
CA ALA A 187 1.63 4.07 -14.06
C ALA A 187 1.66 5.53 -13.57
N GLN A 188 2.58 6.34 -14.09
CA GLN A 188 2.72 7.76 -13.78
C GLN A 188 1.45 8.54 -14.14
N GLU A 189 0.89 8.34 -15.33
CA GLU A 189 -0.32 9.01 -15.78
C GLU A 189 -1.46 8.86 -14.77
N VAL A 190 -1.72 7.63 -14.31
CA VAL A 190 -2.81 7.39 -13.36
C VAL A 190 -2.45 7.90 -11.95
N CYS A 191 -1.21 7.74 -11.49
CA CYS A 191 -0.79 8.29 -10.19
C CYS A 191 -0.89 9.83 -10.17
N ALA A 192 -0.55 10.51 -11.27
CA ALA A 192 -0.75 11.96 -11.41
C ALA A 192 -2.24 12.35 -11.38
N SER A 193 -3.11 11.57 -12.05
CA SER A 193 -4.56 11.77 -12.00
C SER A 193 -5.14 11.57 -10.59
N ILE A 194 -4.66 10.58 -9.85
CA ILE A 194 -5.00 10.38 -8.42
C ILE A 194 -4.63 11.62 -7.61
N ARG A 195 -3.40 12.12 -7.76
CA ARG A 195 -2.93 13.32 -7.06
C ARG A 195 -3.74 14.56 -7.43
N ALA A 196 -4.05 14.74 -8.70
CA ALA A 196 -4.92 15.83 -9.15
C ALA A 196 -6.33 15.72 -8.55
N THR A 197 -6.86 14.52 -8.39
CA THR A 197 -8.14 14.26 -7.73
C THR A 197 -8.10 14.67 -6.25
N LEU A 198 -7.05 14.30 -5.53
CA LEU A 198 -6.85 14.73 -4.13
C LEU A 198 -6.75 16.25 -4.01
N GLY A 199 -6.05 16.92 -4.96
CA GLY A 199 -5.98 18.38 -5.02
C GLY A 199 -7.32 19.07 -5.25
N LYS A 200 -8.26 18.40 -5.92
CA LYS A 200 -9.64 18.89 -6.10
C LYS A 200 -10.51 18.62 -4.87
N LEU A 201 -10.28 17.54 -4.14
CA LEU A 201 -11.04 17.18 -2.93
C LEU A 201 -10.64 18.06 -1.74
N TYR A 202 -9.38 18.43 -1.64
CA TYR A 202 -8.81 19.23 -0.56
C TYR A 202 -8.13 20.47 -1.11
N ASP A 203 -6.81 20.42 -1.23
CA ASP A 203 -5.93 21.44 -1.80
C ASP A 203 -4.62 20.80 -2.29
N LEU A 204 -3.73 21.61 -2.89
CA LEU A 204 -2.46 21.11 -3.43
C LEU A 204 -1.50 20.68 -2.33
N GLU A 205 -1.48 21.34 -1.18
CA GLU A 205 -0.60 21.02 -0.06
C GLU A 205 -0.95 19.63 0.51
N THR A 206 -2.23 19.39 0.80
CA THR A 206 -2.76 18.09 1.22
C THR A 206 -2.45 17.00 0.19
N ALA A 207 -2.70 17.26 -1.09
CA ALA A 207 -2.43 16.29 -2.14
C ALA A 207 -0.93 15.96 -2.27
N GLN A 208 -0.05 16.93 -2.05
CA GLN A 208 1.40 16.72 -2.07
C GLN A 208 1.92 15.95 -0.84
N ALA A 209 1.22 15.96 0.27
CA ALA A 209 1.61 15.22 1.47
C ALA A 209 1.23 13.72 1.41
N ILE A 210 0.28 13.30 0.56
CA ILE A 210 -0.21 11.92 0.49
C ILE A 210 0.69 11.09 -0.42
N SER A 211 1.21 9.97 0.10
CA SER A 211 2.01 9.02 -0.69
C SER A 211 1.13 8.16 -1.60
N ILE A 212 1.57 8.00 -2.86
CA ILE A 212 0.91 7.15 -3.86
C ILE A 212 1.87 6.04 -4.26
N LEU A 213 1.47 4.79 -4.03
CA LEU A 213 2.24 3.61 -4.34
C LEU A 213 1.76 2.99 -5.66
N TYR A 214 2.68 2.41 -6.42
CA TYR A 214 2.32 1.55 -7.53
C TYR A 214 2.07 0.12 -7.03
N GLY A 215 0.86 -0.40 -7.24
CA GLY A 215 0.40 -1.72 -6.80
C GLY A 215 0.39 -2.78 -7.90
N GLY A 216 0.85 -2.46 -9.10
CA GLY A 216 1.03 -3.44 -10.17
C GLY A 216 2.31 -4.27 -10.02
N SER A 217 2.73 -4.95 -11.09
CA SER A 217 3.90 -5.80 -11.06
C SER A 217 5.19 -4.99 -10.96
N MET A 218 5.70 -4.83 -9.72
CA MET A 218 7.02 -4.23 -9.44
C MET A 218 8.00 -5.30 -8.98
N ASN A 219 9.23 -5.24 -9.48
CA ASN A 219 10.33 -6.14 -9.15
C ASN A 219 11.67 -5.40 -9.22
N ALA A 220 12.77 -6.07 -8.87
CA ALA A 220 14.10 -5.46 -8.86
C ALA A 220 14.56 -4.90 -10.23
N GLY A 221 14.01 -5.39 -11.35
CA GLY A 221 14.40 -4.96 -12.69
C GLY A 221 13.70 -3.69 -13.16
N ASN A 222 12.50 -3.37 -12.65
CA ASN A 222 11.73 -2.19 -13.05
C ASN A 222 11.50 -1.16 -11.94
N ALA A 223 11.88 -1.48 -10.71
CA ALA A 223 11.66 -0.62 -9.56
C ALA A 223 12.29 0.78 -9.73
N ALA A 224 13.53 0.86 -10.20
CA ALA A 224 14.22 2.13 -10.38
C ALA A 224 13.52 3.05 -11.38
N GLU A 225 13.01 2.51 -12.50
CA GLU A 225 12.28 3.27 -13.52
C GLU A 225 10.94 3.77 -13.00
N LEU A 226 10.20 2.93 -12.27
CA LEU A 226 8.92 3.29 -11.66
C LEU A 226 9.11 4.36 -10.57
N LEU A 227 10.09 4.18 -9.69
CA LEU A 227 10.37 5.10 -8.58
C LEU A 227 11.00 6.43 -9.04
N ALA A 228 11.54 6.51 -10.27
CA ALA A 228 11.96 7.76 -10.87
C ALA A 228 10.79 8.67 -11.28
N GLN A 229 9.57 8.14 -11.34
CA GLN A 229 8.40 8.91 -11.73
C GLN A 229 7.98 9.91 -10.63
N PRO A 230 7.54 11.13 -10.98
CA PRO A 230 7.27 12.19 -10.00
C PRO A 230 6.13 11.89 -9.03
N ASP A 231 5.12 11.10 -9.42
CA ASP A 231 3.95 10.80 -8.60
C ASP A 231 3.87 9.35 -8.09
N ILE A 232 4.96 8.59 -8.21
CA ILE A 232 5.09 7.26 -7.64
C ILE A 232 6.04 7.33 -6.45
N ASP A 233 5.50 7.21 -5.23
CA ASP A 233 6.22 7.37 -3.97
C ASP A 233 6.62 6.04 -3.33
N GLY A 234 6.47 4.94 -4.06
CA GLY A 234 6.81 3.61 -3.58
C GLY A 234 6.06 2.51 -4.29
N GLY A 235 5.94 1.36 -3.63
CA GLY A 235 5.25 0.21 -4.20
C GLY A 235 4.51 -0.64 -3.19
N LEU A 236 3.37 -1.21 -3.61
CA LEU A 236 2.69 -2.31 -2.91
C LEU A 236 3.03 -3.61 -3.63
N ILE A 237 3.95 -4.39 -3.05
CA ILE A 237 4.69 -5.47 -3.71
C ILE A 237 4.08 -6.83 -3.35
N GLY A 238 3.62 -7.60 -4.35
CA GLY A 238 3.14 -8.96 -4.15
C GLY A 238 4.29 -9.98 -4.07
N GLY A 239 4.41 -10.86 -5.08
CA GLY A 239 5.29 -12.01 -5.08
C GLY A 239 6.77 -11.74 -4.76
N ALA A 240 7.34 -10.61 -5.20
CA ALA A 240 8.72 -10.25 -4.90
C ALA A 240 8.95 -10.00 -3.40
N SER A 241 7.92 -9.59 -2.64
CA SER A 241 8.02 -9.38 -1.19
C SER A 241 8.15 -10.68 -0.38
N LEU A 242 7.86 -11.84 -0.98
CA LEU A 242 8.04 -13.14 -0.34
C LEU A 242 9.51 -13.59 -0.28
N LYS A 243 10.39 -12.93 -1.05
CA LYS A 243 11.82 -13.23 -1.16
C LYS A 243 12.63 -12.06 -0.60
N PRO A 244 13.28 -12.22 0.57
CA PRO A 244 13.97 -11.11 1.25
C PRO A 244 14.99 -10.38 0.35
N VAL A 245 15.77 -11.12 -0.44
CA VAL A 245 16.79 -10.57 -1.34
C VAL A 245 16.17 -9.76 -2.48
N ASP A 246 15.08 -10.23 -3.08
CA ASP A 246 14.41 -9.51 -4.17
C ASP A 246 13.72 -8.26 -3.63
N PHE A 247 13.10 -8.36 -2.45
CA PHE A 247 12.45 -7.25 -1.79
C PHE A 247 13.45 -6.17 -1.37
N SER A 248 14.61 -6.54 -0.81
CA SER A 248 15.65 -5.59 -0.43
C SER A 248 16.24 -4.84 -1.65
N LYS A 249 16.30 -5.45 -2.83
CA LYS A 249 16.71 -4.76 -4.07
C LYS A 249 15.71 -3.68 -4.49
N ILE A 250 14.39 -3.94 -4.29
CA ILE A 250 13.35 -2.92 -4.55
C ILE A 250 13.50 -1.77 -3.55
N VAL A 251 13.75 -2.08 -2.27
CA VAL A 251 14.04 -1.06 -1.24
C VAL A 251 15.27 -0.24 -1.62
N ALA A 252 16.35 -0.88 -2.06
CA ALA A 252 17.58 -0.17 -2.47
C ALA A 252 17.36 0.78 -3.66
N ALA A 253 16.41 0.49 -4.54
CA ALA A 253 16.08 1.36 -5.68
C ALA A 253 15.51 2.72 -5.25
N THR A 254 14.98 2.87 -4.04
CA THR A 254 14.49 4.17 -3.52
C THR A 254 15.63 5.17 -3.29
N ALA A 255 16.84 4.71 -3.02
CA ALA A 255 18.00 5.57 -2.75
C ALA A 255 18.56 6.25 -4.03
N GLN A 256 18.27 5.70 -5.22
CA GLN A 256 18.80 6.21 -6.47
C GLN A 256 18.15 7.52 -6.96
N GLY A 257 17.05 7.95 -6.35
CA GLY A 257 16.34 9.19 -6.70
C GLY A 257 16.13 10.17 -5.55
N ALA A 258 16.72 9.94 -4.39
CA ALA A 258 16.22 10.53 -3.14
C ALA A 258 17.25 11.17 -2.21
N CYS A 259 18.54 10.96 -2.40
CA CYS A 259 19.58 11.47 -1.49
C CYS A 259 20.36 12.68 -2.05
N GLU A 260 19.74 13.46 -2.95
CA GLU A 260 20.28 14.75 -3.40
C GLU A 260 19.56 15.94 -2.76
#